data_67a285e12140a8bfe11b0eb97494bed3
#
_entry.id   67a285e12140a8bfe11b0eb97494bed3
#
_cell.length_a   1.000
_cell.length_b   1.000
_cell.length_c   1.000
_cell.angle_alpha   90.00
_cell.angle_beta   90.00
_cell.angle_gamma   90.00
#
_symmetry.space_group_name_H-M   'P 1'
#
loop_
_entity.id
_entity.type
_entity.pdbx_description
1 polymer ?
#
loop_
_entity_poly.entity_id
_entity_poly.type
_entity_poly.pdbx_seq_one_letter_code
_entity_poly.pdbx_strand_id
1 'polypeptide(L)'
;MWIEDLPNGKYKFCEQYTDNLTGQRRKVTVTLQKNTRETRNQAQKQLLAKISKKQKIESKIIEHITFGKLSDEWFNIYSKQVRPNTILALKSNIKMLKSEIGTETIVDKITPAFLTKIFEGLMFIDNDISENYAKTLRSRLNNIFEFAITHGYLKENPATSVRIPRKKKAAHLVSDFFLEPNELKSLMNYLKLHNYRYYLLCQWLYLNGLRFGEGSAMLKSDIKITDERQYCIVSGTLDYHGKKISDQVKSTETKTKDGMREVDLNSKAIEIYHEALRLSDNSDFLFTTINNTPIQANALNSFFREHKKDMGFEENKRISTHIFRHTHVSKLAELGVPLHMIQKRVGHANEGITRDIYLHITQAMKNETKNLLEKL
;
A
#
# COMPACT_ATOMS: atom_id res chain seq x y z
N MET A 1 40.12 -40.76 -6.42
CA MET A 1 39.53 -41.77 -5.50
C MET A 1 40.65 -42.63 -4.88
N TRP A 2 40.62 -42.88 -3.55
CA TRP A 2 41.48 -43.81 -2.83
C TRP A 2 40.65 -44.73 -1.94
N ILE A 3 41.24 -45.80 -1.45
CA ILE A 3 40.55 -46.85 -0.70
C ILE A 3 41.21 -46.97 0.66
N GLU A 4 40.45 -47.07 1.72
CA GLU A 4 40.86 -47.34 3.09
C GLU A 4 40.25 -48.69 3.52
N ASP A 5 41.07 -49.63 3.97
CA ASP A 5 40.58 -50.92 4.52
C ASP A 5 40.08 -50.67 5.94
N LEU A 6 38.88 -51.19 6.23
CA LEU A 6 38.29 -51.05 7.54
C LEU A 6 38.49 -52.32 8.38
N PRO A 7 38.61 -52.22 9.72
CA PRO A 7 38.84 -53.39 10.61
C PRO A 7 37.76 -54.47 10.53
N ASN A 8 36.56 -54.09 10.00
CA ASN A 8 35.41 -54.99 9.84
C ASN A 8 35.36 -55.69 8.48
N GLY A 9 36.47 -55.72 7.74
CA GLY A 9 36.57 -56.36 6.43
C GLY A 9 35.89 -55.65 5.27
N LYS A 10 35.41 -54.41 5.46
CA LYS A 10 34.81 -53.58 4.43
C LYS A 10 35.83 -52.58 3.87
N TYR A 11 35.51 -52.05 2.68
CA TYR A 11 36.35 -51.11 1.96
C TYR A 11 35.65 -49.73 1.92
N LYS A 12 36.38 -48.70 2.38
CA LYS A 12 35.92 -47.33 2.37
C LYS A 12 36.54 -46.58 1.19
N PHE A 13 35.74 -46.28 0.20
CA PHE A 13 36.13 -45.50 -0.98
C PHE A 13 35.97 -44.02 -0.67
N CYS A 14 36.99 -43.25 -0.96
CA CYS A 14 37.12 -41.85 -0.59
C CYS A 14 37.41 -41.00 -1.83
N GLU A 15 36.80 -39.81 -1.90
CA GLU A 15 37.11 -38.82 -2.92
C GLU A 15 37.14 -37.41 -2.28
N GLN A 16 38.06 -36.56 -2.76
CA GLN A 16 38.13 -35.17 -2.37
C GLN A 16 37.45 -34.29 -3.42
N TYR A 17 36.81 -33.22 -2.95
CA TYR A 17 36.28 -32.16 -3.79
C TYR A 17 36.54 -30.81 -3.13
N THR A 18 36.58 -29.74 -3.92
CA THR A 18 36.63 -28.36 -3.42
C THR A 18 35.23 -27.89 -3.17
N ASP A 19 34.90 -27.43 -1.97
CA ASP A 19 33.66 -26.81 -1.60
C ASP A 19 33.65 -25.40 -2.22
N ASN A 20 32.68 -25.11 -3.10
CA ASN A 20 32.63 -23.87 -3.85
C ASN A 20 32.36 -22.65 -2.96
N LEU A 21 31.71 -22.83 -1.80
CA LEU A 21 31.40 -21.71 -0.89
C LEU A 21 32.60 -21.34 -0.01
N THR A 22 33.38 -22.34 0.44
CA THR A 22 34.45 -22.08 1.39
C THR A 22 35.86 -22.16 0.76
N GLY A 23 35.95 -22.63 -0.50
CA GLY A 23 37.23 -22.92 -1.14
C GLY A 23 38.04 -24.06 -0.51
N GLN A 24 37.50 -24.68 0.55
CA GLN A 24 38.21 -25.73 1.29
C GLN A 24 38.05 -27.10 0.63
N ARG A 25 39.07 -27.92 0.74
CA ARG A 25 38.98 -29.31 0.31
C ARG A 25 38.21 -30.13 1.33
N ARG A 26 37.16 -30.80 0.87
CA ARG A 26 36.32 -31.70 1.66
C ARG A 26 36.36 -33.13 1.13
N LYS A 27 36.01 -34.09 1.97
CA LYS A 27 36.04 -35.53 1.68
C LYS A 27 34.61 -36.08 1.65
N VAL A 28 34.31 -36.91 0.65
CA VAL A 28 33.13 -37.78 0.62
C VAL A 28 33.53 -39.23 0.62
N THR A 29 32.70 -40.09 1.19
CA THR A 29 33.02 -41.49 1.35
C THR A 29 31.84 -42.39 1.05
N VAL A 30 32.15 -43.62 0.56
CA VAL A 30 31.20 -44.72 0.34
C VAL A 30 31.85 -46.00 0.87
N THR A 31 31.14 -46.83 1.64
CA THR A 31 31.63 -48.10 2.18
C THR A 31 30.95 -49.25 1.47
N LEU A 32 31.73 -50.17 0.92
CA LEU A 32 31.26 -51.38 0.25
C LEU A 32 31.92 -52.62 0.83
N GLN A 33 31.33 -53.79 0.61
CA GLN A 33 31.80 -55.06 1.22
C GLN A 33 33.00 -55.70 0.49
N LYS A 34 33.20 -55.37 -0.80
CA LYS A 34 34.26 -55.98 -1.63
C LYS A 34 35.07 -54.91 -2.36
N ASN A 35 36.31 -55.23 -2.74
CA ASN A 35 37.18 -54.37 -3.53
C ASN A 35 37.44 -55.00 -4.90
N THR A 36 36.41 -55.17 -5.71
CA THR A 36 36.49 -55.67 -7.08
C THR A 36 36.43 -54.53 -8.09
N ARG A 37 36.73 -54.78 -9.35
CA ARG A 37 36.59 -53.77 -10.42
C ARG A 37 35.18 -53.21 -10.52
N GLU A 38 34.18 -54.07 -10.32
CA GLU A 38 32.75 -53.68 -10.39
C GLU A 38 32.35 -52.78 -9.20
N THR A 39 32.76 -53.12 -7.96
CA THR A 39 32.49 -52.33 -6.76
C THR A 39 33.22 -51.00 -6.77
N ARG A 40 34.42 -50.90 -7.38
CA ARG A 40 35.10 -49.62 -7.59
C ARG A 40 34.33 -48.70 -8.54
N ASN A 41 33.81 -49.23 -9.63
CA ASN A 41 32.96 -48.45 -10.57
C ASN A 41 31.67 -47.99 -9.89
N GLN A 42 31.05 -48.84 -9.08
CA GLN A 42 29.87 -48.50 -8.29
C GLN A 42 30.17 -47.39 -7.27
N ALA A 43 31.27 -47.53 -6.54
CA ALA A 43 31.72 -46.53 -5.56
C ALA A 43 31.98 -45.18 -6.23
N GLN A 44 32.65 -45.18 -7.40
CA GLN A 44 32.95 -43.97 -8.14
C GLN A 44 31.68 -43.25 -8.57
N LYS A 45 30.66 -43.96 -9.11
CA LYS A 45 29.34 -43.39 -9.45
C LYS A 45 28.66 -42.78 -8.22
N GLN A 46 28.69 -43.48 -7.07
CA GLN A 46 28.07 -42.99 -5.85
C GLN A 46 28.80 -41.76 -5.25
N LEU A 47 30.15 -41.74 -5.31
CA LEU A 47 30.97 -40.63 -4.85
C LEU A 47 30.72 -39.39 -5.71
N LEU A 48 30.68 -39.51 -7.04
CA LEU A 48 30.38 -38.44 -7.98
C LEU A 48 28.96 -37.90 -7.75
N ALA A 49 27.99 -38.79 -7.54
CA ALA A 49 26.63 -38.40 -7.21
C ALA A 49 26.51 -37.61 -5.89
N LYS A 50 27.30 -38.05 -4.86
CA LYS A 50 27.40 -37.33 -3.57
C LYS A 50 28.04 -35.95 -3.71
N ILE A 51 29.14 -35.85 -4.48
CA ILE A 51 29.81 -34.58 -4.77
C ILE A 51 28.85 -33.65 -5.55
N SER A 52 28.26 -34.14 -6.62
CA SER A 52 27.29 -33.40 -7.42
C SER A 52 26.09 -32.92 -6.59
N LYS A 53 25.58 -33.76 -5.66
CA LYS A 53 24.50 -33.35 -4.76
C LYS A 53 24.94 -32.25 -3.79
N LYS A 54 26.15 -32.30 -3.26
CA LYS A 54 26.71 -31.27 -2.37
C LYS A 54 27.03 -29.98 -3.13
N GLN A 55 27.58 -30.05 -4.32
CA GLN A 55 27.87 -28.90 -5.19
C GLN A 55 26.61 -28.29 -5.83
N LYS A 56 25.57 -29.11 -6.09
CA LYS A 56 24.27 -28.61 -6.59
C LYS A 56 23.47 -27.80 -5.58
N ILE A 57 23.75 -27.91 -4.28
CA ILE A 57 23.14 -27.00 -3.28
C ILE A 57 23.64 -25.58 -3.48
N GLU A 58 24.80 -25.38 -4.13
CA GLU A 58 25.48 -24.10 -4.29
C GLU A 58 25.23 -23.40 -5.64
N SER A 59 24.65 -24.07 -6.62
CA SER A 59 24.42 -23.51 -7.96
C SER A 59 23.05 -23.88 -8.54
N LYS A 60 22.01 -23.99 -7.71
CA LYS A 60 20.65 -24.09 -8.23
C LYS A 60 20.18 -22.71 -8.70
N ILE A 61 20.51 -22.38 -9.95
CA ILE A 61 19.50 -21.77 -10.80
C ILE A 61 18.42 -22.84 -10.87
N ILE A 62 17.31 -22.65 -10.15
CA ILE A 62 16.15 -23.55 -10.26
C ILE A 62 15.56 -23.21 -11.62
N GLU A 63 16.05 -23.94 -12.65
CA GLU A 63 15.50 -23.88 -13.99
C GLU A 63 14.02 -24.22 -13.86
N HIS A 64 13.18 -23.34 -14.42
CA HIS A 64 11.74 -23.54 -14.61
C HIS A 64 10.82 -23.37 -13.38
N ILE A 65 11.09 -22.41 -12.49
CA ILE A 65 10.05 -21.97 -11.54
C ILE A 65 8.89 -21.31 -12.31
N THR A 66 7.64 -21.63 -11.94
CA THR A 66 6.46 -20.96 -12.52
C THR A 66 6.21 -19.62 -11.83
N PHE A 67 5.57 -18.69 -12.54
CA PHE A 67 5.22 -17.37 -12.00
C PHE A 67 4.29 -17.48 -10.78
N GLY A 68 3.39 -18.47 -10.78
CA GLY A 68 2.54 -18.77 -9.64
C GLY A 68 3.34 -19.06 -8.38
N LYS A 69 4.28 -20.01 -8.44
CA LYS A 69 5.14 -20.39 -7.31
C LYS A 69 6.04 -19.23 -6.85
N LEU A 70 6.69 -18.56 -7.79
CA LEU A 70 7.55 -17.41 -7.47
C LEU A 70 6.78 -16.31 -6.74
N SER A 71 5.58 -15.99 -7.22
CA SER A 71 4.72 -14.97 -6.61
C SER A 71 4.30 -15.35 -5.19
N ASP A 72 4.02 -16.64 -4.94
CA ASP A 72 3.63 -17.13 -3.61
C ASP A 72 4.82 -17.13 -2.64
N GLU A 73 6.00 -17.55 -3.08
CA GLU A 73 7.24 -17.50 -2.28
C GLU A 73 7.57 -16.05 -1.89
N TRP A 74 7.55 -15.14 -2.85
CA TRP A 74 7.74 -13.72 -2.60
C TRP A 74 6.71 -13.16 -1.62
N PHE A 75 5.43 -13.46 -1.84
CA PHE A 75 4.35 -12.96 -0.99
C PHE A 75 4.48 -13.46 0.46
N ASN A 76 4.84 -14.74 0.66
CA ASN A 76 5.01 -15.32 1.99
C ASN A 76 6.10 -14.63 2.82
N ILE A 77 7.15 -14.14 2.17
CA ILE A 77 8.23 -13.40 2.83
C ILE A 77 7.88 -11.92 2.97
N TYR A 78 7.44 -11.29 1.87
CA TYR A 78 7.19 -9.85 1.85
C TYR A 78 5.99 -9.43 2.70
N SER A 79 4.96 -10.26 2.81
CA SER A 79 3.78 -9.99 3.65
C SER A 79 4.13 -9.83 5.14
N LYS A 80 5.21 -10.46 5.61
CA LYS A 80 5.71 -10.34 7.00
C LYS A 80 6.44 -9.02 7.27
N GLN A 81 6.81 -8.29 6.20
CA GLN A 81 7.59 -7.04 6.28
C GLN A 81 6.71 -5.80 6.13
N VAL A 82 5.44 -5.97 5.74
CA VAL A 82 4.55 -4.85 5.43
C VAL A 82 3.33 -4.83 6.35
N ARG A 83 2.71 -3.67 6.44
CA ARG A 83 1.51 -3.47 7.26
C ARG A 83 0.31 -4.25 6.71
N PRO A 84 -0.62 -4.66 7.59
CA PRO A 84 -1.83 -5.39 7.21
C PRO A 84 -2.62 -4.77 6.05
N ASN A 85 -2.81 -3.45 6.01
CA ASN A 85 -3.50 -2.75 4.91
C ASN A 85 -2.79 -2.94 3.56
N THR A 86 -1.46 -3.05 3.57
CA THR A 86 -0.68 -3.31 2.36
C THR A 86 -0.87 -4.74 1.86
N ILE A 87 -1.08 -5.70 2.77
CA ILE A 87 -1.26 -7.12 2.42
C ILE A 87 -2.52 -7.32 1.55
N LEU A 88 -3.64 -6.64 1.86
CA LEU A 88 -4.86 -6.76 1.03
C LEU A 88 -4.66 -6.24 -0.39
N ALA A 89 -4.03 -5.07 -0.51
CA ALA A 89 -3.70 -4.51 -1.82
C ALA A 89 -2.73 -5.43 -2.59
N LEU A 90 -1.74 -6.03 -1.91
CA LEU A 90 -0.83 -6.99 -2.50
C LEU A 90 -1.54 -8.25 -3.00
N LYS A 91 -2.44 -8.83 -2.21
CA LYS A 91 -3.23 -10.00 -2.63
C LYS A 91 -4.02 -9.73 -3.91
N SER A 92 -4.68 -8.56 -3.98
CA SER A 92 -5.42 -8.15 -5.19
C SER A 92 -4.49 -7.98 -6.39
N ASN A 93 -3.35 -7.29 -6.20
CA ASN A 93 -2.37 -7.07 -7.27
C ASN A 93 -1.77 -8.39 -7.77
N ILE A 94 -1.40 -9.30 -6.86
CA ILE A 94 -0.85 -10.62 -7.24
C ILE A 94 -1.91 -11.45 -7.97
N LYS A 95 -3.16 -11.43 -7.51
CA LYS A 95 -4.26 -12.12 -8.19
C LYS A 95 -4.41 -11.64 -9.64
N MET A 96 -4.41 -10.32 -9.85
CA MET A 96 -4.46 -9.72 -11.19
C MET A 96 -3.24 -10.14 -12.04
N LEU A 97 -2.03 -10.05 -11.48
CA LEU A 97 -0.82 -10.44 -12.19
C LEU A 97 -0.79 -11.92 -12.55
N LYS A 98 -1.28 -12.80 -11.67
CA LYS A 98 -1.40 -14.23 -11.95
C LYS A 98 -2.44 -14.56 -13.03
N SER A 99 -3.56 -13.82 -13.09
CA SER A 99 -4.54 -14.01 -14.16
C SER A 99 -4.00 -13.59 -15.52
N GLU A 100 -3.24 -12.52 -15.58
CA GLU A 100 -2.74 -11.98 -16.86
C GLU A 100 -1.47 -12.68 -17.38
N ILE A 101 -0.54 -13.01 -16.50
CA ILE A 101 0.72 -13.68 -16.88
C ILE A 101 0.51 -15.18 -17.02
N GLY A 102 -0.40 -15.76 -16.24
CA GLY A 102 -0.61 -17.21 -16.11
C GLY A 102 0.22 -17.81 -14.98
N THR A 103 -0.42 -18.61 -14.12
CA THR A 103 0.23 -19.26 -12.96
C THR A 103 1.30 -20.25 -13.37
N GLU A 104 1.11 -20.93 -14.51
CA GLU A 104 2.03 -21.97 -15.02
C GLU A 104 3.11 -21.40 -15.97
N THR A 105 3.11 -20.10 -16.22
CA THR A 105 4.13 -19.46 -17.06
C THR A 105 5.50 -19.60 -16.42
N ILE A 106 6.45 -20.15 -17.17
CA ILE A 106 7.83 -20.34 -16.72
C ILE A 106 8.52 -18.99 -16.67
N VAL A 107 9.10 -18.65 -15.53
CA VAL A 107 9.62 -17.29 -15.25
C VAL A 107 10.75 -16.88 -16.17
N ASP A 108 11.64 -17.80 -16.55
CA ASP A 108 12.76 -17.53 -17.48
C ASP A 108 12.31 -17.29 -18.94
N LYS A 109 11.05 -17.58 -19.26
CA LYS A 109 10.43 -17.29 -20.57
C LYS A 109 9.71 -15.94 -20.62
N ILE A 110 9.57 -15.27 -19.48
CA ILE A 110 8.91 -13.96 -19.41
C ILE A 110 9.88 -12.90 -19.96
N THR A 111 9.49 -12.29 -21.06
CA THR A 111 10.28 -11.22 -21.72
C THR A 111 9.67 -9.85 -21.46
N PRO A 112 10.47 -8.76 -21.60
CA PRO A 112 9.93 -7.40 -21.55
C PRO A 112 8.81 -7.14 -22.57
N ALA A 113 8.93 -7.73 -23.78
CA ALA A 113 7.91 -7.60 -24.83
C ALA A 113 6.59 -8.28 -24.42
N PHE A 114 6.66 -9.45 -23.79
CA PHE A 114 5.49 -10.14 -23.26
C PHE A 114 4.78 -9.29 -22.19
N LEU A 115 5.52 -8.75 -21.22
CA LEU A 115 4.96 -7.89 -20.19
C LEU A 115 4.38 -6.58 -20.75
N THR A 116 5.01 -5.99 -21.74
CA THR A 116 4.51 -4.78 -22.43
C THR A 116 3.14 -5.03 -23.03
N LYS A 117 2.95 -6.15 -23.76
CA LYS A 117 1.65 -6.53 -24.33
C LYS A 117 0.57 -6.73 -23.25
N ILE A 118 0.92 -7.33 -22.11
CA ILE A 118 -0.01 -7.46 -20.98
C ILE A 118 -0.47 -6.09 -20.48
N PHE A 119 0.44 -5.14 -20.29
CA PHE A 119 0.05 -3.80 -19.83
C PHE A 119 -0.75 -3.03 -20.88
N GLU A 120 -0.44 -3.19 -22.16
CA GLU A 120 -1.24 -2.62 -23.24
C GLU A 120 -2.66 -3.21 -23.27
N GLY A 121 -2.80 -4.53 -23.11
CA GLY A 121 -4.09 -5.21 -22.99
C GLY A 121 -4.89 -4.68 -21.81
N LEU A 122 -4.32 -4.71 -20.60
CA LEU A 122 -4.95 -4.23 -19.37
C LEU A 122 -5.40 -2.77 -19.46
N MET A 123 -4.63 -1.91 -20.14
CA MET A 123 -4.90 -0.47 -20.16
C MET A 123 -5.88 -0.04 -21.26
N PHE A 124 -5.92 -0.73 -22.40
CA PHE A 124 -6.62 -0.23 -23.59
C PHE A 124 -7.62 -1.19 -24.20
N ILE A 125 -7.59 -2.48 -23.83
CA ILE A 125 -8.41 -3.52 -24.46
C ILE A 125 -9.36 -4.15 -23.44
N ASP A 126 -8.83 -4.76 -22.39
CA ASP A 126 -9.59 -5.68 -21.56
C ASP A 126 -10.23 -5.03 -20.33
N ASN A 127 -9.49 -4.23 -19.58
CA ASN A 127 -9.88 -3.79 -18.22
C ASN A 127 -9.88 -2.27 -18.02
N ASP A 128 -9.42 -1.50 -18.98
CA ASP A 128 -9.31 -0.04 -18.92
C ASP A 128 -8.70 0.52 -17.61
N ILE A 129 -7.69 -0.19 -17.07
CA ILE A 129 -7.06 0.21 -15.81
C ILE A 129 -6.37 1.57 -15.93
N SER A 130 -6.33 2.31 -14.82
CA SER A 130 -5.65 3.60 -14.79
C SER A 130 -4.12 3.45 -14.93
N GLU A 131 -3.46 4.48 -15.49
CA GLU A 131 -1.99 4.55 -15.61
C GLU A 131 -1.30 4.36 -14.24
N ASN A 132 -1.86 4.94 -13.17
CA ASN A 132 -1.31 4.82 -11.82
C ASN A 132 -1.42 3.39 -11.27
N TYR A 133 -2.52 2.69 -11.59
CA TYR A 133 -2.66 1.29 -11.19
C TYR A 133 -1.73 0.38 -11.97
N ALA A 134 -1.56 0.61 -13.28
CA ALA A 134 -0.58 -0.08 -14.10
C ALA A 134 0.86 0.12 -13.58
N LYS A 135 1.24 1.35 -13.19
CA LYS A 135 2.53 1.63 -12.54
C LYS A 135 2.70 0.87 -11.22
N THR A 136 1.61 0.75 -10.45
CA THR A 136 1.62 -0.03 -9.20
C THR A 136 1.85 -1.51 -9.47
N LEU A 137 1.14 -2.11 -10.45
CA LEU A 137 1.34 -3.50 -10.86
C LEU A 137 2.76 -3.75 -11.37
N ARG A 138 3.29 -2.86 -12.23
CA ARG A 138 4.69 -2.94 -12.69
C ARG A 138 5.69 -2.90 -11.53
N SER A 139 5.47 -2.02 -10.55
CA SER A 139 6.32 -1.95 -9.35
C SER A 139 6.28 -3.25 -8.55
N ARG A 140 5.13 -3.92 -8.45
CA ARG A 140 5.02 -5.23 -7.80
C ARG A 140 5.74 -6.31 -8.58
N LEU A 141 5.60 -6.34 -9.91
CA LEU A 141 6.35 -7.25 -10.79
C LEU A 141 7.86 -7.05 -10.62
N ASN A 142 8.32 -5.79 -10.60
CA ASN A 142 9.72 -5.49 -10.37
C ASN A 142 10.22 -6.12 -9.06
N ASN A 143 9.48 -5.98 -7.97
CA ASN A 143 9.86 -6.55 -6.67
C ASN A 143 9.87 -8.09 -6.69
N ILE A 144 8.92 -8.72 -7.39
CA ILE A 144 8.86 -10.19 -7.55
C ILE A 144 10.07 -10.68 -8.35
N PHE A 145 10.44 -10.01 -9.42
CA PHE A 145 11.60 -10.42 -10.24
C PHE A 145 12.95 -10.09 -9.58
N GLU A 146 13.07 -9.00 -8.81
CA GLU A 146 14.25 -8.77 -7.96
C GLU A 146 14.44 -9.88 -6.93
N PHE A 147 13.34 -10.35 -6.33
CA PHE A 147 13.38 -11.52 -5.47
C PHE A 147 13.83 -12.76 -6.22
N ALA A 148 13.37 -12.95 -7.47
CA ALA A 148 13.80 -14.07 -8.32
C ALA A 148 15.31 -14.04 -8.61
N ILE A 149 15.88 -12.85 -8.86
CA ILE A 149 17.32 -12.68 -9.04
C ILE A 149 18.08 -13.03 -7.76
N THR A 150 17.64 -12.48 -6.62
CA THR A 150 18.28 -12.72 -5.32
C THR A 150 18.29 -14.20 -4.94
N HIS A 151 17.29 -14.97 -5.38
CA HIS A 151 17.17 -16.42 -5.10
C HIS A 151 17.70 -17.30 -6.25
N GLY A 152 18.34 -16.72 -7.26
CA GLY A 152 18.98 -17.45 -8.36
C GLY A 152 17.99 -18.05 -9.39
N TYR A 153 16.74 -17.59 -9.43
CA TYR A 153 15.74 -18.01 -10.41
C TYR A 153 15.88 -17.30 -11.75
N LEU A 154 16.39 -16.06 -11.74
CA LEU A 154 16.63 -15.23 -12.92
C LEU A 154 18.01 -14.59 -12.89
N LYS A 155 18.53 -14.26 -14.06
CA LYS A 155 19.76 -13.45 -14.23
C LYS A 155 19.45 -11.96 -14.31
N GLU A 156 18.36 -11.60 -14.96
CA GLU A 156 17.96 -10.23 -15.25
C GLU A 156 16.46 -10.04 -14.98
N ASN A 157 16.08 -8.82 -14.59
CA ASN A 157 14.70 -8.48 -14.29
C ASN A 157 13.98 -8.00 -15.57
N PRO A 158 13.02 -8.76 -16.12
CA PRO A 158 12.32 -8.37 -17.33
C PRO A 158 11.38 -7.17 -17.16
N ALA A 159 11.01 -6.79 -15.93
CA ALA A 159 10.11 -5.66 -15.67
C ALA A 159 10.82 -4.30 -15.69
N THR A 160 12.15 -4.25 -15.63
CA THR A 160 12.90 -2.98 -15.57
C THR A 160 12.73 -2.13 -16.83
N SER A 161 12.77 -2.76 -18.00
CA SER A 161 12.66 -2.10 -19.31
C SER A 161 11.20 -1.89 -19.76
N VAL A 162 10.21 -2.44 -19.05
CA VAL A 162 8.79 -2.23 -19.39
C VAL A 162 8.38 -0.79 -19.11
N ARG A 163 7.88 -0.11 -20.15
CA ARG A 163 7.34 1.25 -20.05
C ARG A 163 5.81 1.19 -20.02
N ILE A 164 5.22 1.80 -19.01
CA ILE A 164 3.75 1.93 -18.94
C ILE A 164 3.32 3.03 -19.91
N PRO A 165 2.43 2.73 -20.88
CA PRO A 165 1.90 3.72 -21.80
C PRO A 165 1.18 4.85 -21.06
N ARG A 166 1.23 6.06 -21.63
CA ARG A 166 0.46 7.19 -21.07
C ARG A 166 -0.96 7.16 -21.63
N LYS A 167 -1.95 7.19 -20.77
CA LYS A 167 -3.33 7.49 -21.15
C LYS A 167 -3.47 9.01 -21.38
N LYS A 168 -4.24 9.40 -22.40
CA LYS A 168 -4.72 10.79 -22.46
C LYS A 168 -5.49 11.06 -21.15
N LYS A 169 -4.91 11.85 -20.29
CA LYS A 169 -5.63 12.28 -19.06
C LYS A 169 -6.79 13.17 -19.54
N ALA A 170 -8.02 12.82 -19.18
CA ALA A 170 -9.02 13.86 -19.02
C ALA A 170 -8.41 14.91 -18.09
N ALA A 171 -8.40 16.17 -18.50
CA ALA A 171 -7.87 17.25 -17.69
C ALA A 171 -8.69 17.29 -16.39
N HIS A 172 -8.19 16.64 -15.33
CA HIS A 172 -8.75 16.87 -14.01
C HIS A 172 -8.34 18.27 -13.61
N LEU A 173 -9.31 19.15 -13.52
CA LEU A 173 -9.10 20.48 -12.96
C LEU A 173 -8.75 20.31 -11.49
N VAL A 174 -7.88 21.16 -10.98
CA VAL A 174 -7.51 21.14 -9.54
C VAL A 174 -8.77 21.36 -8.69
N SER A 175 -9.75 22.11 -9.19
CA SER A 175 -11.09 22.30 -8.61
C SER A 175 -11.88 21.01 -8.38
N ASP A 176 -11.54 19.90 -9.09
CA ASP A 176 -12.20 18.61 -8.87
C ASP A 176 -11.79 17.94 -7.55
N PHE A 177 -10.69 18.37 -6.95
CA PHE A 177 -10.15 17.77 -5.73
C PHE A 177 -10.75 18.33 -4.45
N PHE A 178 -11.43 19.47 -4.48
CA PHE A 178 -12.05 20.10 -3.30
C PHE A 178 -13.48 20.54 -3.58
N LEU A 179 -14.22 20.87 -2.54
CA LEU A 179 -15.59 21.38 -2.66
C LEU A 179 -15.61 22.91 -2.63
N GLU A 180 -16.29 23.48 -3.60
CA GLU A 180 -16.63 24.90 -3.56
C GLU A 180 -17.58 25.20 -2.38
N PRO A 181 -17.67 26.45 -1.90
CA PRO A 181 -18.48 26.79 -0.72
C PRO A 181 -19.95 26.33 -0.82
N ASN A 182 -20.58 26.45 -1.99
CA ASN A 182 -21.95 26.03 -2.22
C ASN A 182 -22.08 24.49 -2.24
N GLU A 183 -21.11 23.80 -2.83
CA GLU A 183 -21.05 22.34 -2.85
C GLU A 183 -20.91 21.78 -1.44
N LEU A 184 -19.99 22.35 -0.65
CA LEU A 184 -19.78 21.97 0.76
C LEU A 184 -21.06 22.18 1.57
N LYS A 185 -21.74 23.33 1.40
CA LYS A 185 -22.98 23.66 2.09
C LYS A 185 -24.11 22.67 1.73
N SER A 186 -24.26 22.35 0.45
CA SER A 186 -25.27 21.39 -0.03
C SER A 186 -25.04 20.00 0.55
N LEU A 187 -23.80 19.49 0.47
CA LEU A 187 -23.42 18.19 1.02
C LEU A 187 -23.65 18.12 2.54
N MET A 188 -23.20 19.13 3.28
CA MET A 188 -23.35 19.16 4.74
C MET A 188 -24.83 19.25 5.16
N ASN A 189 -25.65 20.02 4.45
CA ASN A 189 -27.09 20.11 4.71
C ASN A 189 -27.76 18.76 4.45
N TYR A 190 -27.44 18.09 3.34
CA TYR A 190 -27.98 16.77 3.03
C TYR A 190 -27.61 15.75 4.13
N LEU A 191 -26.33 15.68 4.51
CA LEU A 191 -25.88 14.80 5.58
C LEU A 191 -26.58 15.09 6.91
N LYS A 192 -26.75 16.36 7.25
CA LYS A 192 -27.40 16.78 8.50
C LYS A 192 -28.85 16.28 8.61
N LEU A 193 -29.56 16.24 7.47
CA LEU A 193 -30.96 15.80 7.38
C LEU A 193 -31.10 14.27 7.31
N HIS A 194 -30.21 13.60 6.57
CA HIS A 194 -30.39 12.18 6.23
C HIS A 194 -29.51 11.23 7.06
N ASN A 195 -28.32 11.69 7.52
CA ASN A 195 -27.45 10.90 8.37
C ASN A 195 -26.57 11.79 9.25
N TYR A 196 -27.11 12.15 10.41
CA TYR A 196 -26.49 13.08 11.34
C TYR A 196 -25.11 12.63 11.85
N ARG A 197 -24.90 11.31 12.04
CA ARG A 197 -23.60 10.77 12.47
C ARG A 197 -22.54 10.94 11.37
N TYR A 198 -22.90 10.76 10.12
CA TYR A 198 -22.01 11.06 8.99
C TYR A 198 -21.74 12.56 8.87
N TYR A 199 -22.75 13.42 9.11
CA TYR A 199 -22.58 14.87 9.15
C TYR A 199 -21.50 15.26 10.17
N LEU A 200 -21.59 14.76 11.42
CA LEU A 200 -20.64 15.09 12.48
C LEU A 200 -19.21 14.68 12.11
N LEU A 201 -19.00 13.47 11.61
CA LEU A 201 -17.68 13.03 11.18
C LEU A 201 -17.17 13.86 10.00
N CYS A 202 -17.96 14.10 8.97
CA CYS A 202 -17.56 14.88 7.79
C CYS A 202 -17.23 16.33 8.15
N GLN A 203 -18.03 16.93 9.03
CA GLN A 203 -17.76 18.28 9.54
C GLN A 203 -16.46 18.32 10.35
N TRP A 204 -16.19 17.30 11.18
CA TRP A 204 -14.95 17.15 11.90
C TRP A 204 -13.73 17.03 10.99
N LEU A 205 -13.82 16.19 9.94
CA LEU A 205 -12.78 16.02 8.94
C LEU A 205 -12.47 17.34 8.21
N TYR A 206 -13.51 18.08 7.83
CA TYR A 206 -13.37 19.38 7.17
C TYR A 206 -12.75 20.43 8.09
N LEU A 207 -13.25 20.61 9.30
CA LEU A 207 -12.79 21.65 10.23
C LEU A 207 -11.34 21.45 10.67
N ASN A 208 -10.88 20.20 10.75
CA ASN A 208 -9.57 19.87 11.29
C ASN A 208 -8.59 19.34 10.23
N GLY A 209 -9.00 19.18 8.97
CA GLY A 209 -8.14 18.71 7.88
C GLY A 209 -7.63 17.26 8.06
N LEU A 210 -8.36 16.40 8.78
CA LEU A 210 -7.93 15.04 9.08
C LEU A 210 -8.14 14.08 7.91
N ARG A 211 -7.30 13.04 7.84
CA ARG A 211 -7.60 11.88 6.99
C ARG A 211 -8.80 11.13 7.58
N PHE A 212 -9.59 10.48 6.74
CA PHE A 212 -10.73 9.69 7.22
C PHE A 212 -10.34 8.70 8.32
N GLY A 213 -9.27 7.92 8.11
CA GLY A 213 -8.82 6.94 9.10
C GLY A 213 -8.37 7.56 10.44
N GLU A 214 -7.87 8.80 10.44
CA GLU A 214 -7.54 9.56 11.64
C GLU A 214 -8.81 10.02 12.38
N GLY A 215 -9.78 10.57 11.63
CA GLY A 215 -11.05 11.05 12.21
C GLY A 215 -11.95 9.90 12.70
N SER A 216 -12.06 8.83 11.93
CA SER A 216 -12.87 7.66 12.31
C SER A 216 -12.28 6.89 13.52
N ALA A 217 -10.96 6.98 13.72
CA ALA A 217 -10.26 6.40 14.86
C ALA A 217 -10.12 7.35 16.05
N MET A 218 -10.71 8.56 15.99
CA MET A 218 -10.62 9.55 17.07
C MET A 218 -11.30 9.01 18.33
N LEU A 219 -10.55 8.96 19.43
CA LEU A 219 -11.07 8.60 20.73
C LEU A 219 -11.53 9.86 21.49
N LYS A 220 -12.48 9.72 22.40
CA LYS A 220 -12.89 10.81 23.31
C LYS A 220 -11.70 11.35 24.11
N SER A 221 -10.80 10.47 24.53
CA SER A 221 -9.57 10.80 25.26
C SER A 221 -8.53 11.58 24.47
N ASP A 222 -8.63 11.59 23.10
CA ASP A 222 -7.72 12.37 22.26
C ASP A 222 -8.03 13.87 22.30
N ILE A 223 -9.21 14.27 22.76
CA ILE A 223 -9.62 15.67 22.84
C ILE A 223 -9.15 16.27 24.17
N LYS A 224 -8.46 17.40 24.07
CA LYS A 224 -7.94 18.14 25.22
C LYS A 224 -8.54 19.54 25.21
N ILE A 225 -9.30 19.82 26.26
CA ILE A 225 -9.94 21.14 26.49
C ILE A 225 -9.37 21.67 27.79
N THR A 226 -8.59 22.74 27.69
CA THR A 226 -8.02 23.48 28.81
C THR A 226 -8.45 24.95 28.70
N ASP A 227 -8.27 25.73 29.74
CA ASP A 227 -8.59 27.17 29.71
C ASP A 227 -7.72 27.94 28.68
N GLU A 228 -6.50 27.44 28.45
CA GLU A 228 -5.55 28.10 27.54
C GLU A 228 -5.65 27.62 26.10
N ARG A 229 -6.01 26.34 25.87
CA ARG A 229 -5.94 25.72 24.54
C ARG A 229 -6.92 24.55 24.39
N GLN A 230 -7.51 24.47 23.21
CA GLN A 230 -8.40 23.38 22.80
C GLN A 230 -7.82 22.69 21.56
N TYR A 231 -7.48 21.41 21.68
CA TYR A 231 -6.84 20.67 20.60
C TYR A 231 -7.18 19.18 20.62
N CYS A 232 -6.97 18.51 19.50
CA CYS A 232 -7.04 17.06 19.42
C CYS A 232 -5.66 16.47 19.10
N ILE A 233 -5.39 15.28 19.66
CA ILE A 233 -4.17 14.50 19.41
C ILE A 233 -4.45 13.51 18.29
N VAL A 234 -3.81 13.67 17.14
CA VAL A 234 -3.85 12.74 16.03
C VAL A 234 -2.69 11.77 16.19
N SER A 235 -2.95 10.51 16.60
CA SER A 235 -1.90 9.54 16.97
C SER A 235 -2.08 8.16 16.35
N GLY A 236 -3.03 7.98 15.42
CA GLY A 236 -3.27 6.67 14.84
C GLY A 236 -4.36 6.65 13.78
N THR A 237 -4.67 5.46 13.33
CA THR A 237 -5.75 5.18 12.36
C THR A 237 -6.53 3.96 12.83
N LEU A 238 -7.70 3.75 12.26
CA LEU A 238 -8.52 2.58 12.57
C LEU A 238 -7.81 1.29 12.09
N ASP A 239 -7.63 0.34 13.00
CA ASP A 239 -7.15 -1.02 12.70
C ASP A 239 -8.35 -1.94 12.48
N TYR A 240 -8.66 -2.21 11.20
CA TYR A 240 -9.81 -3.02 10.78
C TYR A 240 -9.41 -4.37 10.15
N HIS A 241 -8.10 -4.70 10.16
CA HIS A 241 -7.60 -5.88 9.47
C HIS A 241 -7.97 -7.19 10.16
N GLY A 242 -8.71 -8.04 9.44
CA GLY A 242 -9.09 -9.37 9.93
C GLY A 242 -9.98 -9.34 11.17
N LYS A 243 -10.45 -8.15 11.56
CA LYS A 243 -11.29 -7.93 12.75
C LYS A 243 -12.73 -7.71 12.32
N LYS A 244 -13.66 -8.21 13.12
CA LYS A 244 -15.07 -7.78 13.04
C LYS A 244 -15.14 -6.29 13.37
N ILE A 245 -16.17 -5.60 12.87
CA ILE A 245 -16.32 -4.16 13.07
C ILE A 245 -16.38 -3.82 14.58
N SER A 246 -17.02 -4.68 15.38
CA SER A 246 -17.08 -4.56 16.84
C SER A 246 -15.71 -4.61 17.54
N ASP A 247 -14.74 -5.30 16.93
CA ASP A 247 -13.45 -5.60 17.54
C ASP A 247 -12.34 -4.65 17.01
N GLN A 248 -12.73 -3.68 16.20
CA GLN A 248 -11.79 -2.68 15.64
C GLN A 248 -11.34 -1.71 16.73
N VAL A 249 -10.05 -1.42 16.72
CA VAL A 249 -9.40 -0.53 17.68
C VAL A 249 -8.58 0.54 16.96
N LYS A 250 -8.24 1.59 17.65
CA LYS A 250 -7.28 2.57 17.16
C LYS A 250 -5.89 1.94 17.15
N SER A 251 -5.23 1.89 15.99
CA SER A 251 -3.82 1.53 15.90
C SER A 251 -2.96 2.72 16.32
N THR A 252 -2.02 2.48 17.22
CA THR A 252 -1.04 3.49 17.67
C THR A 252 0.14 3.65 16.70
N GLU A 253 0.24 2.78 15.68
CA GLU A 253 1.28 2.86 14.67
C GLU A 253 0.92 3.89 13.59
N THR A 254 1.51 5.06 13.66
CA THR A 254 1.45 6.05 12.56
C THR A 254 2.40 5.68 11.43
N LYS A 255 2.05 5.97 10.17
CA LYS A 255 2.88 5.68 8.98
C LYS A 255 4.23 6.41 9.00
N THR A 256 4.29 7.55 9.66
CA THR A 256 5.48 8.42 9.74
C THR A 256 5.49 9.11 11.10
N LYS A 257 6.66 9.57 11.54
CA LYS A 257 6.78 10.43 12.75
C LYS A 257 5.90 11.69 12.65
N ASP A 258 5.75 12.24 11.44
CA ASP A 258 4.90 13.42 11.17
C ASP A 258 3.39 13.11 11.24
N GLY A 259 3.01 11.85 11.37
CA GLY A 259 1.61 11.41 11.57
C GLY A 259 1.08 11.71 12.97
N MET A 260 1.95 11.80 13.99
CA MET A 260 1.58 12.26 15.33
C MET A 260 1.65 13.78 15.39
N ARG A 261 0.52 14.41 15.66
CA ARG A 261 0.43 15.86 15.76
C ARG A 261 -0.74 16.30 16.62
N GLU A 262 -0.64 17.50 17.13
CA GLU A 262 -1.73 18.22 17.74
C GLU A 262 -2.39 19.14 16.71
N VAL A 263 -3.71 19.21 16.73
CA VAL A 263 -4.51 20.05 15.85
C VAL A 263 -5.41 20.92 16.71
N ASP A 264 -5.19 22.25 16.67
CA ASP A 264 -6.02 23.21 17.39
C ASP A 264 -7.46 23.19 16.86
N LEU A 265 -8.41 23.24 17.79
CA LEU A 265 -9.83 23.21 17.53
C LEU A 265 -10.41 24.62 17.63
N ASN A 266 -11.24 24.97 16.64
CA ASN A 266 -12.04 26.19 16.72
C ASN A 266 -13.37 25.91 17.46
N SER A 267 -14.12 26.99 17.78
CA SER A 267 -15.41 26.90 18.51
C SER A 267 -16.39 25.93 17.84
N LYS A 268 -16.45 25.93 16.50
CA LYS A 268 -17.35 25.03 15.75
C LYS A 268 -16.92 23.57 15.85
N ALA A 269 -15.62 23.27 15.90
CA ALA A 269 -15.13 21.90 16.14
C ALA A 269 -15.48 21.43 17.57
N ILE A 270 -15.47 22.32 18.54
CA ILE A 270 -15.89 22.02 19.91
C ILE A 270 -17.39 21.73 20.00
N GLU A 271 -18.22 22.48 19.28
CA GLU A 271 -19.67 22.17 19.16
C GLU A 271 -19.88 20.76 18.60
N ILE A 272 -19.21 20.43 17.48
CA ILE A 272 -19.27 19.09 16.85
C ILE A 272 -18.78 18.00 17.82
N TYR A 273 -17.73 18.27 18.60
CA TYR A 273 -17.26 17.36 19.63
C TYR A 273 -18.35 17.06 20.68
N HIS A 274 -18.99 18.08 21.24
CA HIS A 274 -20.05 17.90 22.24
C HIS A 274 -21.27 17.16 21.69
N GLU A 275 -21.63 17.40 20.43
CA GLU A 275 -22.72 16.68 19.79
C GLU A 275 -22.36 15.21 19.50
N ALA A 276 -21.15 14.95 19.02
CA ALA A 276 -20.67 13.60 18.80
C ALA A 276 -20.57 12.80 20.11
N LEU A 277 -20.12 13.44 21.18
CA LEU A 277 -20.01 12.85 22.50
C LEU A 277 -21.36 12.32 23.00
N ARG A 278 -22.45 13.08 22.82
CA ARG A 278 -23.83 12.65 23.20
C ARG A 278 -24.32 11.42 22.43
N LEU A 279 -23.80 11.20 21.21
CA LEU A 279 -24.21 10.08 20.37
C LEU A 279 -23.29 8.83 20.49
N SER A 280 -22.23 8.90 21.27
CA SER A 280 -21.22 7.84 21.38
C SER A 280 -21.06 7.28 22.80
N ASP A 281 -22.11 7.34 23.64
CA ASP A 281 -22.04 7.05 25.08
C ASP A 281 -21.37 5.71 25.42
N ASN A 282 -21.63 4.65 24.66
CA ASN A 282 -21.15 3.30 24.92
C ASN A 282 -19.90 2.93 24.07
N SER A 283 -19.10 3.90 23.66
CA SER A 283 -17.88 3.66 22.87
C SER A 283 -16.76 4.61 23.29
N ASP A 284 -15.52 4.14 23.21
CA ASP A 284 -14.35 5.01 23.36
C ASP A 284 -14.15 5.91 22.13
N PHE A 285 -14.66 5.48 20.95
CA PHE A 285 -14.61 6.27 19.73
C PHE A 285 -15.57 7.46 19.80
N LEU A 286 -15.10 8.61 19.30
CA LEU A 286 -15.91 9.82 19.24
C LEU A 286 -16.99 9.74 18.17
N PHE A 287 -16.68 9.17 17.00
CA PHE A 287 -17.60 9.07 15.85
C PHE A 287 -18.01 7.62 15.60
N THR A 288 -19.26 7.30 15.91
CA THR A 288 -19.79 5.94 15.85
C THR A 288 -21.03 5.83 14.98
N THR A 289 -21.32 4.62 14.54
CA THR A 289 -22.63 4.22 14.00
C THR A 289 -23.68 4.12 15.12
N ILE A 290 -24.91 3.83 14.75
CA ILE A 290 -26.01 3.55 15.73
C ILE A 290 -25.69 2.30 16.61
N ASN A 291 -24.80 1.42 16.13
CA ASN A 291 -24.37 0.21 16.82
C ASN A 291 -23.10 0.43 17.68
N ASN A 292 -22.75 1.68 17.97
CA ASN A 292 -21.54 2.08 18.71
C ASN A 292 -20.21 1.58 18.12
N THR A 293 -20.18 1.29 16.83
CA THR A 293 -18.97 0.87 16.09
C THR A 293 -18.38 2.03 15.29
N PRO A 294 -17.06 2.02 14.99
CA PRO A 294 -16.46 3.06 14.18
C PRO A 294 -17.08 3.14 12.77
N ILE A 295 -17.27 4.35 12.26
CA ILE A 295 -17.78 4.59 10.90
C ILE A 295 -16.72 4.09 9.89
N GLN A 296 -17.16 3.31 8.89
CA GLN A 296 -16.29 2.71 7.87
C GLN A 296 -16.21 3.57 6.61
N ALA A 297 -15.00 3.71 6.02
CA ALA A 297 -14.79 4.49 4.80
C ALA A 297 -15.63 4.00 3.62
N ASN A 298 -15.73 2.67 3.47
CA ASN A 298 -16.50 2.08 2.37
C ASN A 298 -17.99 2.40 2.49
N ALA A 299 -18.55 2.35 3.71
CA ALA A 299 -19.96 2.67 3.95
C ALA A 299 -20.24 4.15 3.60
N LEU A 300 -19.38 5.07 4.06
CA LEU A 300 -19.54 6.49 3.78
C LEU A 300 -19.33 6.82 2.29
N ASN A 301 -18.34 6.23 1.63
CA ASN A 301 -18.12 6.40 0.20
C ASN A 301 -19.26 5.80 -0.65
N SER A 302 -19.88 4.68 -0.22
CA SER A 302 -21.09 4.14 -0.87
C SER A 302 -22.25 5.07 -0.71
N PHE A 303 -22.49 5.61 0.49
CA PHE A 303 -23.52 6.62 0.73
C PHE A 303 -23.36 7.84 -0.19
N PHE A 304 -22.15 8.38 -0.33
CA PHE A 304 -21.90 9.49 -1.26
C PHE A 304 -22.23 9.13 -2.71
N ARG A 305 -21.88 7.93 -3.15
CA ARG A 305 -22.14 7.48 -4.52
C ARG A 305 -23.63 7.32 -4.80
N GLU A 306 -24.36 6.75 -3.84
CA GLU A 306 -25.80 6.49 -3.95
C GLU A 306 -26.62 7.79 -3.95
N HIS A 307 -26.24 8.75 -3.11
CA HIS A 307 -26.99 10.00 -2.92
C HIS A 307 -26.37 11.23 -3.62
N LYS A 308 -25.43 11.00 -4.54
CA LYS A 308 -24.68 12.07 -5.19
C LYS A 308 -25.54 13.11 -5.87
N LYS A 309 -26.57 12.68 -6.61
CA LYS A 309 -27.52 13.57 -7.30
C LYS A 309 -28.37 14.35 -6.31
N ASP A 310 -28.82 13.72 -5.25
CA ASP A 310 -29.65 14.34 -4.20
C ASP A 310 -28.88 15.45 -3.45
N MET A 311 -27.56 15.28 -3.35
CA MET A 311 -26.64 16.29 -2.80
C MET A 311 -26.32 17.43 -3.78
N GLY A 312 -26.86 17.39 -5.02
CA GLY A 312 -26.70 18.44 -6.03
C GLY A 312 -25.39 18.34 -6.84
N PHE A 313 -24.76 17.18 -6.93
CA PHE A 313 -23.52 17.01 -7.68
C PHE A 313 -23.73 16.36 -9.06
N GLU A 314 -22.94 16.83 -10.03
CA GLU A 314 -22.88 16.23 -11.36
C GLU A 314 -22.25 14.84 -11.35
N GLU A 315 -22.54 14.00 -12.37
CA GLU A 315 -22.06 12.63 -12.46
C GLU A 315 -20.51 12.50 -12.51
N ASN A 316 -19.85 13.47 -13.12
CA ASN A 316 -18.40 13.53 -13.27
C ASN A 316 -17.64 13.91 -11.97
N LYS A 317 -18.28 14.65 -11.03
CA LYS A 317 -17.67 15.06 -9.76
C LYS A 317 -17.38 13.84 -8.88
N ARG A 318 -16.15 13.65 -8.47
CA ARG A 318 -15.75 12.55 -7.58
C ARG A 318 -15.80 12.99 -6.13
N ILE A 319 -16.75 12.42 -5.36
CA ILE A 319 -16.85 12.66 -3.92
C ILE A 319 -16.29 11.44 -3.19
N SER A 320 -15.34 11.67 -2.31
CA SER A 320 -14.79 10.65 -1.43
C SER A 320 -14.46 11.25 -0.06
N THR A 321 -14.18 10.43 0.91
CA THR A 321 -13.83 10.89 2.27
C THR A 321 -12.61 11.81 2.32
N HIS A 322 -11.73 11.78 1.32
CA HIS A 322 -10.56 12.67 1.24
C HIS A 322 -10.89 14.12 0.83
N ILE A 323 -12.08 14.34 0.23
CA ILE A 323 -12.45 15.67 -0.28
C ILE A 323 -12.53 16.71 0.83
N PHE A 324 -12.97 16.33 2.03
CA PHE A 324 -13.06 17.24 3.18
C PHE A 324 -11.71 17.82 3.58
N ARG A 325 -10.67 16.98 3.56
CA ARG A 325 -9.31 17.42 3.85
C ARG A 325 -8.77 18.34 2.75
N HIS A 326 -9.02 18.05 1.50
CA HIS A 326 -8.64 18.93 0.39
C HIS A 326 -9.40 20.27 0.45
N THR A 327 -10.68 20.26 0.80
CA THR A 327 -11.48 21.47 1.03
C THR A 327 -10.97 22.28 2.23
N HIS A 328 -10.49 21.63 3.28
CA HIS A 328 -9.82 22.29 4.39
C HIS A 328 -8.54 23.03 3.94
N VAL A 329 -7.71 22.38 3.12
CA VAL A 329 -6.50 22.96 2.54
C VAL A 329 -6.83 24.16 1.67
N SER A 330 -7.82 24.03 0.78
CA SER A 330 -8.32 25.13 -0.07
C SER A 330 -8.75 26.31 0.78
N LYS A 331 -9.55 26.05 1.83
CA LYS A 331 -10.05 27.13 2.70
C LYS A 331 -8.95 27.84 3.48
N LEU A 332 -7.95 27.11 3.98
CA LEU A 332 -6.80 27.75 4.64
C LEU A 332 -5.94 28.57 3.66
N ALA A 333 -5.79 28.10 2.42
CA ALA A 333 -5.11 28.85 1.37
C ALA A 333 -5.83 30.16 1.02
N GLU A 334 -7.18 30.13 0.90
CA GLU A 334 -8.03 31.32 0.73
C GLU A 334 -7.87 32.33 1.88
N LEU A 335 -7.72 31.84 3.11
CA LEU A 335 -7.48 32.67 4.29
C LEU A 335 -6.05 33.20 4.39
N GLY A 336 -5.18 32.89 3.41
CA GLY A 336 -3.81 33.37 3.36
C GLY A 336 -2.83 32.62 4.30
N VAL A 337 -3.22 31.45 4.84
CA VAL A 337 -2.33 30.66 5.70
C VAL A 337 -1.17 30.13 4.87
N PRO A 338 0.10 30.31 5.28
CA PRO A 338 1.27 29.84 4.53
C PRO A 338 1.28 28.32 4.32
N LEU A 339 1.75 27.87 3.14
CA LEU A 339 1.73 26.46 2.74
C LEU A 339 2.36 25.52 3.79
N HIS A 340 3.52 25.89 4.36
CA HIS A 340 4.21 25.08 5.35
C HIS A 340 3.40 24.88 6.65
N MET A 341 2.61 25.90 7.05
CA MET A 341 1.70 25.80 8.21
C MET A 341 0.53 24.86 7.90
N ILE A 342 -0.03 24.96 6.69
CA ILE A 342 -1.07 24.04 6.24
C ILE A 342 -0.53 22.60 6.22
N GLN A 343 0.65 22.38 5.63
CA GLN A 343 1.28 21.05 5.58
C GLN A 343 1.51 20.48 6.98
N LYS A 344 2.02 21.27 7.92
CA LYS A 344 2.20 20.85 9.31
C LYS A 344 0.88 20.46 9.97
N ARG A 345 -0.16 21.29 9.82
CA ARG A 345 -1.50 21.03 10.38
C ARG A 345 -2.11 19.73 9.86
N VAL A 346 -2.05 19.52 8.55
CA VAL A 346 -2.62 18.31 7.94
C VAL A 346 -1.68 17.08 8.04
N GLY A 347 -0.41 17.22 8.43
CA GLY A 347 0.56 16.13 8.55
C GLY A 347 1.00 15.59 7.19
N HIS A 348 1.41 16.48 6.27
CA HIS A 348 1.95 16.19 4.95
C HIS A 348 3.41 16.62 4.85
N ALA A 349 4.35 15.68 4.86
CA ALA A 349 5.74 16.01 4.60
C ALA A 349 5.99 16.39 3.11
N ASN A 350 5.27 15.80 2.14
CA ASN A 350 5.55 15.96 0.69
C ASN A 350 4.37 15.61 -0.23
N GLU A 351 3.12 15.97 0.08
CA GLU A 351 2.03 15.67 -0.84
C GLU A 351 1.88 16.75 -1.91
N GLY A 352 2.14 16.38 -3.19
CA GLY A 352 1.99 17.24 -4.36
C GLY A 352 0.61 17.90 -4.47
N ILE A 353 -0.46 17.14 -4.14
CA ILE A 353 -1.85 17.64 -4.20
C ILE A 353 -2.08 18.86 -3.29
N THR A 354 -1.55 18.86 -2.06
CA THR A 354 -1.67 20.02 -1.16
C THR A 354 -1.04 21.28 -1.75
N ARG A 355 0.14 21.12 -2.36
CA ARG A 355 0.82 22.20 -3.05
C ARG A 355 0.04 22.66 -4.30
N ASP A 356 -0.49 21.72 -5.07
CA ASP A 356 -1.22 22.04 -6.30
C ASP A 356 -2.51 22.80 -5.99
N ILE A 357 -3.27 22.40 -4.95
CA ILE A 357 -4.45 23.14 -4.47
C ILE A 357 -4.04 24.53 -3.99
N TYR A 358 -3.01 24.64 -3.18
CA TYR A 358 -2.50 25.92 -2.67
C TYR A 358 -2.12 26.88 -3.80
N LEU A 359 -1.35 26.39 -4.78
CA LEU A 359 -0.94 27.21 -5.93
C LEU A 359 -2.14 27.64 -6.79
N HIS A 360 -3.11 26.74 -7.02
CA HIS A 360 -4.32 27.06 -7.74
C HIS A 360 -5.11 28.20 -7.08
N ILE A 361 -5.39 28.09 -5.79
CA ILE A 361 -6.13 29.09 -5.02
C ILE A 361 -5.38 30.43 -4.99
N THR A 362 -4.08 30.42 -4.67
CA THR A 362 -3.28 31.65 -4.60
C THR A 362 -3.13 32.33 -5.96
N GLN A 363 -3.11 31.57 -7.06
CA GLN A 363 -3.12 32.14 -8.41
C GLN A 363 -4.48 32.78 -8.76
N ALA A 364 -5.59 32.14 -8.38
CA ALA A 364 -6.94 32.71 -8.55
C ALA A 364 -7.07 34.04 -7.79
N MET A 365 -6.62 34.08 -6.53
CA MET A 365 -6.60 35.32 -5.71
C MET A 365 -5.75 36.43 -6.36
N LYS A 366 -4.57 36.10 -6.91
CA LYS A 366 -3.73 37.08 -7.62
C LYS A 366 -4.44 37.65 -8.86
N ASN A 367 -5.11 36.79 -9.64
CA ASN A 367 -5.84 37.20 -10.82
C ASN A 367 -7.02 38.11 -10.45
N GLU A 368 -7.77 37.78 -9.38
CA GLU A 368 -8.84 38.63 -8.84
C GLU A 368 -8.31 39.98 -8.37
N THR A 369 -7.20 40.00 -7.61
CA THR A 369 -6.53 41.23 -7.17
C THR A 369 -6.14 42.10 -8.37
N LYS A 370 -5.55 41.50 -9.43
CA LYS A 370 -5.22 42.23 -10.66
C LYS A 370 -6.47 42.86 -11.31
N ASN A 371 -7.56 42.11 -11.42
CA ASN A 371 -8.81 42.61 -11.98
C ASN A 371 -9.45 43.73 -11.14
N LEU A 372 -9.23 43.72 -9.82
CA LEU A 372 -9.67 44.82 -8.93
C LEU A 372 -8.81 46.08 -9.10
N LEU A 373 -7.49 45.92 -9.27
CA LEU A 373 -6.59 47.03 -9.52
C LEU A 373 -6.86 47.76 -10.82
N GLU A 374 -7.31 47.04 -11.87
CA GLU A 374 -7.76 47.68 -13.15
C GLU A 374 -9.02 48.53 -13.01
N LYS A 375 -9.72 48.50 -11.86
CA LYS A 375 -10.90 49.32 -11.55
C LYS A 375 -10.57 50.56 -10.76
N LEU A 376 -9.31 50.74 -10.30
CA LEU A 376 -8.78 51.93 -9.70
C LEU A 376 -8.41 52.96 -10.75
#